data_17783827068a7222221ef5b08ea7c6dd
#
_entry.id   17783827068a7222221ef5b08ea7c6dd
#
_cell.length_a   1.000
_cell.length_b   1.000
_cell.length_c   1.000
_cell.angle_alpha   90.00
_cell.angle_beta   90.00
_cell.angle_gamma   90.00
#
_symmetry.space_group_name_H-M   'P 1'
#
loop_
_entity.id
_entity.type
_entity.pdbx_description
1 polymer ?
#
loop_
_entity_poly.entity_id
_entity_poly.type
_entity_poly.pdbx_seq_one_letter_code
_entity_poly.pdbx_strand_id
1 'polypeptide(L)'
;KLANERLAAWKGHAIYGYGAANMLPILSYHMKNDLSCLAAVLDDDERKQGMFFINLPVAIKSPAVVPSFEDVVLFLTAIDNSRILVPKMISLRPKRIIIPLNIV
;
A
#
# COMPACT_ATOMS: atom_id res chain seq x y z
N LYS A 1 2.24 -1.86 14.88
CA LYS A 1 1.83 -0.84 15.84
C LYS A 1 1.96 0.57 15.29
N LEU A 2 3.18 1.00 15.05
CA LEU A 2 3.41 2.33 14.48
C LEU A 2 2.74 2.47 13.11
N ALA A 3 2.79 1.42 12.28
CA ALA A 3 2.13 1.44 10.99
C ALA A 3 0.62 1.62 11.14
N ASN A 4 -0.01 0.94 12.10
CA ASN A 4 -1.44 1.09 12.36
C ASN A 4 -1.77 2.49 12.83
N GLU A 5 -0.96 3.07 13.68
CA GLU A 5 -1.13 4.43 14.17
C GLU A 5 -1.06 5.44 13.03
N ARG A 6 -0.10 5.24 12.12
CA ARG A 6 0.06 6.12 10.96
C ARG A 6 -1.09 5.98 9.98
N LEU A 7 -1.58 4.76 9.74
CA LEU A 7 -2.76 4.55 8.90
C LEU A 7 -3.98 5.22 9.49
N ALA A 8 -4.17 5.09 10.81
CA ALA A 8 -5.30 5.71 11.50
C ALA A 8 -5.23 7.24 11.44
N ALA A 9 -4.03 7.81 11.50
CA ALA A 9 -3.84 9.26 11.44
C ALA A 9 -4.31 9.87 10.11
N TRP A 10 -4.33 9.06 9.05
CA TRP A 10 -4.76 9.50 7.72
C TRP A 10 -6.16 9.00 7.35
N LYS A 11 -6.92 8.58 8.34
CA LYS A 11 -8.33 8.21 8.13
C LYS A 11 -9.06 9.39 7.52
N GLY A 12 -9.85 9.13 6.49
CA GLY A 12 -10.53 10.18 5.75
C GLY A 12 -9.83 10.57 4.45
N HIS A 13 -8.58 10.13 4.26
CA HIS A 13 -7.87 10.27 3.00
C HIS A 13 -7.92 8.94 2.24
N ALA A 14 -7.79 9.01 0.92
CA ALA A 14 -7.64 7.80 0.12
C ALA A 14 -6.25 7.21 0.40
N ILE A 15 -6.21 5.97 0.87
CA ILE A 15 -4.97 5.26 1.16
C ILE A 15 -4.88 4.08 0.21
N TYR A 16 -3.77 4.01 -0.54
CA TYR A 16 -3.51 2.90 -1.44
C TYR A 16 -2.22 2.20 -1.01
N GLY A 17 -2.24 0.86 -1.03
CA GLY A 17 -1.00 0.12 -0.93
C GLY A 17 -0.21 0.24 -2.22
N TYR A 18 1.10 0.11 -2.18
CA TYR A 18 1.94 0.11 -3.37
C TYR A 18 2.85 -1.10 -3.35
N GLY A 19 2.70 -1.95 -4.34
CA GLY A 19 3.43 -3.20 -4.48
C GLY A 19 2.64 -4.40 -3.98
N ALA A 20 2.17 -5.24 -4.91
CA ALA A 20 1.42 -6.46 -4.58
C ALA A 20 2.40 -7.61 -4.34
N ALA A 21 2.81 -7.78 -3.10
CA ALA A 21 3.76 -8.82 -2.71
C ALA A 21 3.05 -10.00 -2.05
N ASN A 22 3.63 -11.18 -2.22
CA ASN A 22 3.12 -12.40 -1.58
C ASN A 22 3.17 -12.31 -0.05
N MET A 23 4.01 -11.42 0.47
CA MET A 23 4.18 -11.21 1.91
C MET A 23 3.09 -10.35 2.53
N LEU A 24 2.20 -9.75 1.73
CA LEU A 24 1.18 -8.86 2.28
C LEU A 24 0.27 -9.54 3.32
N PRO A 25 -0.20 -10.77 3.11
CA PRO A 25 -0.99 -11.45 4.15
C PRO A 25 -0.22 -11.62 5.45
N ILE A 26 1.09 -11.85 5.38
CA ILE A 26 1.94 -11.98 6.57
C ILE A 26 2.07 -10.63 7.27
N LEU A 27 2.26 -9.56 6.52
CA LEU A 27 2.29 -8.20 7.07
C LEU A 27 0.97 -7.88 7.77
N SER A 28 -0.16 -8.18 7.13
CA SER A 28 -1.49 -8.00 7.70
C SER A 28 -1.63 -8.73 9.03
N TYR A 29 -1.18 -9.98 9.09
CA TYR A 29 -1.22 -10.79 10.29
C TYR A 29 -0.42 -10.14 11.42
N HIS A 30 0.81 -9.73 11.15
CA HIS A 30 1.68 -9.11 12.16
C HIS A 30 1.16 -7.76 12.63
N MET A 31 0.54 -7.00 11.75
CA MET A 31 -0.08 -5.72 12.10
C MET A 31 -1.41 -5.90 12.83
N LYS A 32 -1.99 -7.10 12.79
CA LYS A 32 -3.35 -7.36 13.28
C LYS A 32 -4.35 -6.42 12.62
N ASN A 33 -4.21 -6.23 11.32
CA ASN A 33 -5.01 -5.31 10.53
C ASN A 33 -5.32 -5.99 9.19
N ASP A 34 -6.60 -6.09 8.84
CA ASP A 34 -7.01 -6.73 7.59
C ASP A 34 -6.77 -5.83 6.37
N LEU A 35 -6.24 -4.64 6.59
CA LEU A 35 -5.93 -3.66 5.55
C LEU A 35 -7.15 -3.21 4.75
N SER A 36 -8.34 -3.35 5.31
CA SER A 36 -9.58 -2.88 4.68
C SER A 36 -9.61 -1.35 4.50
N CYS A 37 -8.74 -0.63 5.21
CA CYS A 37 -8.59 0.81 5.04
C CYS A 37 -7.95 1.20 3.71
N LEU A 38 -7.30 0.25 3.03
CA LEU A 38 -6.71 0.50 1.72
C LEU A 38 -7.80 0.44 0.64
N ALA A 39 -7.84 1.44 -0.23
CA ALA A 39 -8.76 1.44 -1.36
C ALA A 39 -8.41 0.34 -2.36
N ALA A 40 -7.13 0.10 -2.55
CA ALA A 40 -6.60 -0.97 -3.39
C ALA A 40 -5.09 -1.08 -3.14
N VAL A 41 -4.48 -2.13 -3.67
CA VAL A 41 -3.02 -2.23 -3.75
C VAL A 41 -2.62 -1.98 -5.20
N LEU A 42 -1.79 -0.99 -5.42
CA LEU A 42 -1.36 -0.61 -6.76
C LEU A 42 -0.10 -1.39 -7.14
N ASP A 43 -0.05 -1.87 -8.37
CA ASP A 43 1.11 -2.57 -8.89
C ASP A 43 1.24 -2.32 -10.39
N ASP A 44 2.47 -2.06 -10.83
CA ASP A 44 2.75 -1.83 -12.24
C ASP A 44 2.75 -3.12 -13.06
N ASP A 45 2.80 -4.28 -12.41
CA ASP A 45 2.81 -5.57 -13.09
C ASP A 45 1.41 -5.90 -13.59
N GLU A 46 1.22 -5.82 -14.91
CA GLU A 46 -0.06 -6.07 -15.55
C GLU A 46 -0.63 -7.45 -15.24
N ARG A 47 0.24 -8.44 -14.97
CA ARG A 47 -0.19 -9.80 -14.67
C ARG A 47 -0.91 -9.91 -13.33
N LYS A 48 -0.64 -8.98 -12.43
CA LYS A 48 -1.26 -8.95 -11.09
C LYS A 48 -2.52 -8.10 -11.03
N GLN A 49 -2.65 -7.17 -11.95
CA GLN A 49 -3.78 -6.24 -11.95
C GLN A 49 -5.10 -6.98 -12.16
N GLY A 50 -6.11 -6.63 -11.38
CA GLY A 50 -7.40 -7.30 -11.39
C GLY A 50 -7.48 -8.51 -10.48
N MET A 51 -6.38 -8.92 -9.87
CA MET A 51 -6.36 -10.05 -8.93
C MET A 51 -6.69 -9.61 -7.52
N PHE A 52 -6.98 -10.58 -6.67
CA PHE A 52 -7.28 -10.36 -5.26
C PHE A 52 -6.38 -11.23 -4.40
N PHE A 53 -6.04 -10.75 -3.22
CA PHE A 53 -5.43 -11.62 -2.21
C PHE A 53 -6.49 -12.56 -1.65
N ILE A 54 -6.09 -13.80 -1.34
CA ILE A 54 -7.04 -14.83 -0.90
C ILE A 54 -7.74 -14.45 0.39
N ASN A 55 -7.02 -13.91 1.35
CA ASN A 55 -7.54 -13.66 2.70
C ASN A 55 -7.61 -12.17 3.07
N LEU A 56 -7.53 -11.30 2.10
CA LEU A 56 -7.57 -9.85 2.35
C LEU A 56 -8.61 -9.18 1.45
N PRO A 57 -9.38 -8.23 1.99
CA PRO A 57 -10.45 -7.56 1.23
C PRO A 57 -9.89 -6.43 0.35
N VAL A 58 -8.80 -6.67 -0.36
CA VAL A 58 -8.20 -5.66 -1.23
C VAL A 58 -7.91 -6.23 -2.61
N ALA A 59 -8.21 -5.44 -3.63
CA ALA A 59 -7.91 -5.77 -5.01
C ALA A 59 -6.57 -5.17 -5.43
N ILE A 60 -5.94 -5.80 -6.41
CA ILE A 60 -4.72 -5.29 -7.03
C ILE A 60 -5.12 -4.53 -8.29
N LYS A 61 -4.69 -3.27 -8.42
CA LYS A 61 -5.05 -2.42 -9.54
C LYS A 61 -3.83 -1.71 -10.13
N SER A 62 -3.98 -1.21 -11.36
CA SER A 62 -2.97 -0.37 -11.98
C SER A 62 -2.91 1.00 -11.29
N PRO A 63 -1.71 1.59 -11.12
CA PRO A 63 -1.61 2.97 -10.64
C PRO A 63 -2.39 3.96 -11.51
N ALA A 64 -2.65 3.62 -12.76
CA ALA A 64 -3.40 4.47 -13.69
C ALA A 64 -4.85 4.70 -13.27
N VAL A 65 -5.41 3.88 -12.37
CA VAL A 65 -6.78 4.09 -11.88
C VAL A 65 -6.89 5.30 -10.96
N VAL A 66 -5.77 5.81 -10.46
CA VAL A 66 -5.75 6.97 -9.58
C VAL A 66 -5.52 8.21 -10.44
N PRO A 67 -6.52 9.12 -10.56
CA PRO A 67 -6.37 10.29 -11.43
C PRO A 67 -5.34 11.30 -10.94
N SER A 68 -5.15 11.39 -9.62
CA SER A 68 -4.16 12.27 -9.03
C SER A 68 -3.73 11.72 -7.69
N PHE A 69 -2.44 11.79 -7.40
CA PHE A 69 -1.89 11.36 -6.12
C PHE A 69 -1.76 12.51 -5.11
N GLU A 70 -2.15 13.71 -5.48
CA GLU A 70 -1.97 14.90 -4.64
C GLU A 70 -2.56 14.76 -3.24
N ASP A 71 -3.73 14.15 -3.12
CA ASP A 71 -4.40 13.94 -1.83
C ASP A 71 -4.37 12.47 -1.37
N VAL A 72 -3.53 11.67 -2.00
CA VAL A 72 -3.44 10.23 -1.74
C VAL A 72 -2.30 9.93 -0.78
N VAL A 73 -2.56 9.02 0.15
CA VAL A 73 -1.53 8.45 1.02
C VAL A 73 -1.13 7.09 0.43
N LEU A 74 0.16 6.89 0.22
CA LEU A 74 0.69 5.61 -0.26
C LEU A 74 1.30 4.84 0.91
N PHE A 75 0.93 3.59 1.03
CA PHE A 75 1.43 2.67 2.04
C PHE A 75 2.26 1.59 1.35
N LEU A 76 3.54 1.51 1.67
CA LEU A 76 4.42 0.52 1.06
C LEU A 76 4.02 -0.88 1.54
N THR A 77 3.57 -1.72 0.61
CA THR A 77 3.12 -3.08 0.91
C THR A 77 4.12 -4.15 0.49
N ALA A 78 5.01 -3.86 -0.45
CA ALA A 78 6.07 -4.77 -0.87
C ALA A 78 7.40 -4.34 -0.23
N ILE A 79 7.57 -4.66 1.05
CA ILE A 79 8.70 -4.16 1.85
C ILE A 79 10.05 -4.64 1.32
N ASP A 80 10.13 -5.86 0.84
CA ASP A 80 11.35 -6.44 0.28
C ASP A 80 11.78 -5.79 -1.04
N ASN A 81 10.89 -5.05 -1.68
CA ASN A 81 11.18 -4.28 -2.89
C ASN A 81 11.27 -2.78 -2.65
N SER A 82 11.47 -2.35 -1.40
CA SER A 82 11.46 -0.94 -1.04
C SER A 82 12.46 -0.11 -1.83
N ARG A 83 13.64 -0.66 -2.13
CA ARG A 83 14.69 0.05 -2.88
C ARG A 83 14.22 0.48 -4.27
N ILE A 84 13.36 -0.33 -4.88
CA ILE A 84 12.83 -0.06 -6.22
C ILE A 84 11.58 0.79 -6.14
N LEU A 85 10.71 0.47 -5.17
CA LEU A 85 9.38 1.06 -5.11
C LEU A 85 9.35 2.46 -4.49
N VAL A 86 10.16 2.71 -3.46
CA VAL A 86 10.13 4.02 -2.79
C VAL A 86 10.44 5.17 -3.76
N PRO A 87 11.46 5.09 -4.63
CA PRO A 87 11.67 6.14 -5.63
C PRO A 87 10.47 6.35 -6.55
N LYS A 88 9.81 5.26 -6.96
CA LYS A 88 8.59 5.35 -7.78
C LYS A 88 7.46 6.04 -7.04
N MET A 89 7.26 5.69 -5.77
CA MET A 89 6.24 6.31 -4.93
C MET A 89 6.49 7.80 -4.77
N ILE A 90 7.73 8.19 -4.55
CA ILE A 90 8.10 9.60 -4.44
C ILE A 90 7.81 10.34 -5.76
N SER A 91 8.08 9.71 -6.89
CA SER A 91 7.87 10.33 -8.21
C SER A 91 6.40 10.61 -8.50
N LEU A 92 5.48 9.88 -7.85
CA LEU A 92 4.04 10.10 -8.00
C LEU A 92 3.55 11.30 -7.20
N ARG A 93 4.37 11.85 -6.33
CA ARG A 93 4.08 13.01 -5.49
C ARG A 93 2.81 12.86 -4.66
N PRO A 94 2.70 11.78 -3.87
CA PRO A 94 1.56 11.61 -2.98
C PRO A 94 1.63 12.60 -1.83
N LYS A 95 0.52 12.76 -1.13
CA LYS A 95 0.46 13.62 0.07
C LYS A 95 1.38 13.08 1.16
N ARG A 96 1.46 11.76 1.31
CA ARG A 96 2.27 11.12 2.34
C ARG A 96 2.64 9.70 1.89
N ILE A 97 3.80 9.25 2.32
CA ILE A 97 4.23 7.86 2.14
C ILE A 97 4.42 7.25 3.52
N ILE A 98 3.80 6.10 3.74
CA ILE A 98 3.94 5.33 4.98
C ILE A 98 4.75 4.07 4.67
N ILE A 99 5.84 3.88 5.39
CA ILE A 99 6.67 2.69 5.29
C ILE A 99 6.51 1.91 6.59
N PRO A 100 5.93 0.70 6.52
CA PRO A 100 5.61 -0.06 7.73
C PRO A 100 6.81 -0.81 8.30
N LEU A 101 7.96 -0.17 8.36
CA LEU A 101 9.16 -0.76 8.93
C LEU A 101 9.35 -0.25 10.34
N ASN A 102 9.50 -1.19 11.27
CA ASN A 102 9.98 -0.88 12.60
C ASN A 102 11.48 -1.06 12.57
N ILE A 103 12.19 0.04 12.49
CA ILE A 103 13.63 0.03 12.67
C ILE A 103 13.87 0.10 14.16
N VAL A 104 14.34 -0.97 14.68
CA VAL A 104 14.67 -1.03 16.10
C VAL A 104 16.15 -0.83 16.23
#